data_6e286d5bfb383a4ca65ac25ed1895190
#
_entry.id   6e286d5bfb383a4ca65ac25ed1895190
#
_cell.length_a   1.000
_cell.length_b   1.000
_cell.length_c   1.000
_cell.angle_alpha   90.00
_cell.angle_beta   90.00
_cell.angle_gamma   90.00
#
_symmetry.space_group_name_H-M   'P 1'
#
loop_
_entity.id
_entity.type
_entity.pdbx_description
1 polymer ?
#
loop_
_entity_poly.entity_id
_entity_poly.type
_entity_poly.pdbx_seq_one_letter_code
_entity_poly.pdbx_strand_id
1 'polypeptide(L)'
;LAIYAPYIETTITFEQEVPSREAFSLHIADVQREYPWIVWEENGEILGYAYAHKFAVRVSYRPSAELSVYLSPDARGRGIGRKLYEALFALLQLQNVKSVYGIVTTPNPRSEAMHLALGFSRVSTLHNVGYKQGWRDVSWYCKQIGEYTEPLDPFLPIGSIDSAQLRAILNRFS
;
A
#
# COMPACT_ATOMS: atom_id res chain seq x y z
N LEU A 1 10.14 -7.93 -8.16
CA LEU A 1 9.25 -8.69 -9.06
C LEU A 1 9.06 -10.13 -8.58
N ALA A 2 10.12 -10.84 -8.11
CA ALA A 2 10.01 -12.22 -7.63
C ALA A 2 8.95 -12.41 -6.51
N ILE A 3 8.80 -11.42 -5.62
CA ILE A 3 7.78 -11.43 -4.57
C ILE A 3 6.37 -11.30 -5.16
N TYR A 4 6.20 -10.52 -6.24
CA TYR A 4 4.90 -10.24 -6.85
C TYR A 4 4.39 -11.38 -7.75
N ALA A 5 5.30 -12.01 -8.51
CA ALA A 5 4.94 -13.00 -9.50
C ALA A 5 4.02 -14.14 -8.98
N PRO A 6 4.24 -14.71 -7.77
CA PRO A 6 3.35 -15.74 -7.23
C PRO A 6 1.91 -15.28 -6.97
N TYR A 7 1.69 -13.97 -6.78
CA TYR A 7 0.34 -13.45 -6.56
C TYR A 7 -0.51 -13.41 -7.85
N ILE A 8 0.14 -13.39 -9.02
CA ILE A 8 -0.55 -13.41 -10.31
C ILE A 8 -1.38 -14.70 -10.49
N GLU A 9 -0.90 -15.82 -9.95
CA GLU A 9 -1.65 -17.10 -10.01
C GLU A 9 -2.84 -17.14 -9.03
N THR A 10 -2.99 -16.11 -8.19
CA THR A 10 -4.05 -16.02 -7.19
C THR A 10 -5.13 -15.02 -7.61
N THR A 11 -6.21 -14.98 -6.84
CA THR A 11 -7.26 -13.96 -6.96
C THR A 11 -6.98 -12.69 -6.13
N ILE A 12 -5.81 -12.61 -5.47
CA ILE A 12 -5.42 -11.47 -4.62
C ILE A 12 -5.15 -10.20 -5.45
N THR A 13 -4.64 -10.36 -6.65
CA THR A 13 -4.51 -9.27 -7.64
C THR A 13 -5.33 -9.56 -8.88
N PHE A 14 -5.81 -8.52 -9.55
CA PHE A 14 -6.51 -8.65 -10.85
C PHE A 14 -5.58 -8.66 -12.06
N GLU A 15 -4.28 -8.45 -11.86
CA GLU A 15 -3.30 -8.63 -12.93
C GLU A 15 -3.37 -10.08 -13.47
N GLN A 16 -3.33 -10.20 -14.80
CA GLN A 16 -3.45 -11.48 -15.51
C GLN A 16 -2.09 -12.09 -15.86
N GLU A 17 -1.08 -11.23 -16.03
CA GLU A 17 0.27 -11.62 -16.44
C GLU A 17 1.33 -10.98 -15.54
N VAL A 18 2.45 -11.67 -15.39
CA VAL A 18 3.61 -11.10 -14.68
C VAL A 18 4.19 -9.98 -15.54
N PRO A 19 4.26 -8.73 -15.04
CA PRO A 19 4.82 -7.62 -15.80
C PRO A 19 6.31 -7.86 -16.12
N SER A 20 6.79 -7.31 -17.22
CA SER A 20 8.23 -7.32 -17.52
C SER A 20 9.02 -6.58 -16.43
N ARG A 21 10.33 -6.83 -16.35
CA ARG A 21 11.20 -6.10 -15.40
C ARG A 21 11.17 -4.59 -15.68
N GLU A 22 11.17 -4.21 -16.94
CA GLU A 22 11.10 -2.80 -17.39
C GLU A 22 9.79 -2.16 -16.95
N ALA A 23 8.66 -2.82 -17.20
CA ALA A 23 7.33 -2.33 -16.80
C ALA A 23 7.23 -2.18 -15.28
N PHE A 24 7.72 -3.17 -14.52
CA PHE A 24 7.71 -3.13 -13.07
C PHE A 24 8.63 -2.02 -12.52
N SER A 25 9.81 -1.82 -13.12
CA SER A 25 10.73 -0.74 -12.75
C SER A 25 10.15 0.63 -13.04
N LEU A 26 9.47 0.79 -14.18
CA LEU A 26 8.76 2.03 -14.53
C LEU A 26 7.61 2.31 -13.56
N HIS A 27 6.87 1.29 -13.15
CA HIS A 27 5.83 1.43 -12.14
C HIS A 27 6.38 1.92 -10.79
N ILE A 28 7.49 1.31 -10.32
CA ILE A 28 8.17 1.78 -9.10
C ILE A 28 8.59 3.24 -9.24
N ALA A 29 9.27 3.59 -10.35
CA ALA A 29 9.75 4.94 -10.60
C ALA A 29 8.60 5.96 -10.67
N ASP A 30 7.47 5.61 -11.27
CA ASP A 30 6.29 6.47 -11.35
C ASP A 30 5.67 6.71 -9.97
N VAL A 31 5.50 5.67 -9.17
CA VAL A 31 5.02 5.79 -7.79
C VAL A 31 5.95 6.68 -6.97
N GLN A 32 7.26 6.46 -7.04
CA GLN A 32 8.27 7.19 -6.25
C GLN A 32 8.41 8.67 -6.61
N ARG A 33 7.81 9.14 -7.69
CA ARG A 33 7.70 10.59 -7.98
C ARG A 33 6.90 11.33 -6.94
N GLU A 34 5.87 10.71 -6.39
CA GLU A 34 4.94 11.35 -5.48
C GLU A 34 4.79 10.61 -4.14
N TYR A 35 4.86 9.27 -4.12
CA TYR A 35 4.52 8.45 -2.97
C TYR A 35 5.67 7.53 -2.53
N PRO A 36 5.69 7.08 -1.26
CA PRO A 36 6.70 6.16 -0.77
C PRO A 36 6.51 4.75 -1.37
N TRP A 37 7.65 4.15 -1.73
CA TRP A 37 7.80 2.72 -1.99
C TRP A 37 8.89 2.19 -1.07
N ILE A 38 8.57 1.33 -0.13
CA ILE A 38 9.48 0.82 0.89
C ILE A 38 9.61 -0.69 0.79
N VAL A 39 10.75 -1.22 1.18
CA VAL A 39 11.05 -2.65 1.20
C VAL A 39 11.39 -3.09 2.62
N TRP A 40 11.13 -4.36 2.90
CA TRP A 40 11.65 -5.05 4.08
C TRP A 40 12.78 -5.96 3.66
N GLU A 41 13.97 -5.71 4.20
CA GLU A 41 15.18 -6.45 3.88
C GLU A 41 15.74 -7.12 5.14
N GLU A 42 16.14 -8.37 5.04
CA GLU A 42 16.88 -9.10 6.07
C GLU A 42 18.04 -9.84 5.41
N ASN A 43 19.25 -9.70 5.96
CA ASN A 43 20.45 -10.38 5.48
C ASN A 43 20.73 -10.20 3.97
N GLY A 44 20.40 -9.05 3.40
CA GLY A 44 20.56 -8.75 1.98
C GLY A 44 19.45 -9.31 1.07
N GLU A 45 18.42 -9.92 1.64
CA GLU A 45 17.27 -10.43 0.91
C GLU A 45 16.01 -9.57 1.16
N ILE A 46 15.33 -9.16 0.08
CA ILE A 46 14.05 -8.44 0.18
C ILE A 46 12.93 -9.45 0.39
N LEU A 47 12.32 -9.40 1.58
CA LEU A 47 11.24 -10.29 2.01
C LEU A 47 9.84 -9.72 1.75
N GLY A 48 9.73 -8.44 1.48
CA GLY A 48 8.45 -7.79 1.20
C GLY A 48 8.62 -6.34 0.79
N TYR A 49 7.54 -5.76 0.31
CA TYR A 49 7.48 -4.33 0.01
C TYR A 49 6.06 -3.82 0.19
N ALA A 50 5.97 -2.52 0.44
CA ALA A 50 4.69 -1.82 0.45
C ALA A 50 4.87 -0.43 -0.18
N TYR A 51 3.79 0.08 -0.75
CA TYR A 51 3.78 1.39 -1.37
C TYR A 51 2.41 2.04 -1.24
N ALA A 52 2.39 3.35 -1.41
CA ALA A 52 1.18 4.11 -1.57
C ALA A 52 1.08 4.64 -3.00
N HIS A 53 -0.12 4.90 -3.46
CA HIS A 53 -0.37 5.57 -4.73
C HIS A 53 -1.64 6.41 -4.66
N LYS A 54 -1.92 7.15 -5.75
CA LYS A 54 -3.10 8.00 -5.85
C LYS A 54 -4.38 7.20 -5.62
N PHE A 55 -5.19 7.64 -4.68
CA PHE A 55 -6.54 7.08 -4.49
C PHE A 55 -7.43 7.32 -5.73
N ALA A 56 -7.31 8.48 -6.36
CA ALA A 56 -8.03 8.82 -7.58
C ALA A 56 -7.27 9.88 -8.40
N VAL A 57 -7.63 10.02 -9.67
CA VAL A 57 -6.90 10.85 -10.65
C VAL A 57 -6.98 12.35 -10.33
N ARG A 58 -8.12 12.84 -9.81
CA ARG A 58 -8.34 14.28 -9.58
C ARG A 58 -7.52 14.77 -8.38
N VAL A 59 -6.92 15.96 -8.52
CA VAL A 59 -6.07 16.60 -7.49
C VAL A 59 -6.78 16.75 -6.13
N SER A 60 -8.08 16.97 -6.11
CA SER A 60 -8.87 17.09 -4.88
C SER A 60 -8.84 15.82 -4.00
N TYR A 61 -8.41 14.68 -4.53
CA TYR A 61 -8.24 13.44 -3.77
C TYR A 61 -6.83 13.24 -3.19
N ARG A 62 -5.91 14.21 -3.37
CA ARG A 62 -4.55 14.11 -2.82
C ARG A 62 -4.46 13.90 -1.29
N PRO A 63 -5.43 14.34 -0.46
CA PRO A 63 -5.44 13.97 0.96
C PRO A 63 -5.71 12.49 1.25
N SER A 64 -5.98 11.69 0.21
CA SER A 64 -6.24 10.26 0.28
C SER A 64 -5.22 9.48 -0.54
N ALA A 65 -4.78 8.33 -0.03
CA ALA A 65 -3.89 7.42 -0.75
C ALA A 65 -4.38 5.97 -0.65
N GLU A 66 -4.13 5.18 -1.68
CA GLU A 66 -4.34 3.73 -1.66
C GLU A 66 -3.03 3.03 -1.33
N LEU A 67 -3.12 1.94 -0.56
CA LEU A 67 -1.97 1.17 -0.08
C LEU A 67 -1.96 -0.24 -0.66
N SER A 68 -0.75 -0.70 -0.97
CA SER A 68 -0.49 -2.09 -1.36
C SER A 68 0.66 -2.68 -0.56
N VAL A 69 0.58 -3.97 -0.23
CA VAL A 69 1.65 -4.73 0.43
C VAL A 69 1.75 -6.13 -0.15
N TYR A 70 2.97 -6.55 -0.43
CA TYR A 70 3.29 -7.88 -0.92
C TYR A 70 4.46 -8.47 -0.13
N LEU A 71 4.31 -9.71 0.31
CA LEU A 71 5.30 -10.42 1.11
C LEU A 71 5.69 -11.74 0.43
N SER A 72 6.96 -12.12 0.53
CA SER A 72 7.36 -13.48 0.20
C SER A 72 6.61 -14.49 1.08
N PRO A 73 6.42 -15.73 0.62
CA PRO A 73 5.76 -16.76 1.44
C PRO A 73 6.33 -16.89 2.84
N ASP A 74 7.67 -16.87 2.97
CA ASP A 74 8.40 -17.09 4.22
C ASP A 74 8.34 -15.87 5.17
N ALA A 75 7.98 -14.70 4.65
CA ALA A 75 7.80 -13.48 5.44
C ALA A 75 6.39 -13.35 6.05
N ARG A 76 5.45 -14.21 5.63
CA ARG A 76 4.05 -14.13 6.08
C ARG A 76 3.92 -14.59 7.53
N GLY A 77 3.00 -13.98 8.27
CA GLY A 77 2.75 -14.31 9.69
C GLY A 77 3.79 -13.76 10.68
N ARG A 78 4.85 -13.09 10.21
CA ARG A 78 5.94 -12.53 11.03
C ARG A 78 5.71 -11.07 11.47
N GLY A 79 4.56 -10.49 11.15
CA GLY A 79 4.25 -9.08 11.46
C GLY A 79 4.84 -8.05 10.47
N ILE A 80 5.62 -8.48 9.47
CA ILE A 80 6.30 -7.60 8.51
C ILE A 80 5.32 -6.70 7.76
N GLY A 81 4.20 -7.25 7.27
CA GLY A 81 3.18 -6.45 6.58
C GLY A 81 2.57 -5.34 7.44
N ARG A 82 2.40 -5.60 8.74
CA ARG A 82 1.95 -4.62 9.70
C ARG A 82 2.99 -3.49 9.86
N LYS A 83 4.25 -3.83 10.07
CA LYS A 83 5.35 -2.85 10.22
C LYS A 83 5.50 -1.98 8.96
N LEU A 84 5.41 -2.59 7.77
CA LEU A 84 5.43 -1.85 6.50
C LEU A 84 4.28 -0.84 6.41
N TYR A 85 3.06 -1.23 6.79
CA TYR A 85 1.92 -0.29 6.78
C TYR A 85 2.07 0.82 7.83
N GLU A 86 2.52 0.49 9.03
CA GLU A 86 2.78 1.49 10.07
C GLU A 86 3.84 2.52 9.63
N ALA A 87 4.90 2.06 8.94
CA ALA A 87 5.88 2.95 8.33
C ALA A 87 5.27 3.82 7.22
N LEU A 88 4.44 3.24 6.33
CA LEU A 88 3.73 4.02 5.31
C LEU A 88 2.82 5.08 5.93
N PHE A 89 2.09 4.78 7.02
CA PHE A 89 1.25 5.77 7.68
C PHE A 89 2.08 6.97 8.14
N ALA A 90 3.22 6.73 8.79
CA ALA A 90 4.10 7.80 9.27
C ALA A 90 4.68 8.63 8.11
N LEU A 91 5.08 7.99 7.00
CA LEU A 91 5.57 8.69 5.81
C LEU A 91 4.47 9.53 5.13
N LEU A 92 3.27 8.99 5.01
CA LEU A 92 2.13 9.66 4.40
C LEU A 92 1.61 10.83 5.25
N GLN A 93 1.73 10.75 6.58
CA GLN A 93 1.45 11.88 7.47
C GLN A 93 2.39 13.07 7.18
N LEU A 94 3.68 12.84 6.90
CA LEU A 94 4.60 13.90 6.46
C LEU A 94 4.21 14.51 5.12
N GLN A 95 3.53 13.76 4.27
CA GLN A 95 3.01 14.22 2.98
C GLN A 95 1.66 14.94 3.07
N ASN A 96 1.13 15.14 4.28
CA ASN A 96 -0.21 15.70 4.55
C ASN A 96 -1.38 14.82 4.04
N VAL A 97 -1.16 13.51 3.86
CA VAL A 97 -2.25 12.56 3.61
C VAL A 97 -3.06 12.36 4.88
N LYS A 98 -4.37 12.40 4.78
CA LYS A 98 -5.30 12.33 5.91
C LYS A 98 -5.99 10.98 6.02
N SER A 99 -6.24 10.32 4.88
CA SER A 99 -6.91 9.01 4.84
C SER A 99 -6.17 8.04 3.95
N VAL A 100 -6.16 6.77 4.36
CA VAL A 100 -5.59 5.68 3.58
C VAL A 100 -6.63 4.60 3.31
N TYR A 101 -6.52 3.98 2.15
CA TYR A 101 -7.45 2.96 1.68
C TYR A 101 -6.69 1.67 1.35
N GLY A 102 -7.32 0.55 1.68
CA GLY A 102 -6.91 -0.77 1.20
C GLY A 102 -8.05 -1.37 0.38
N ILE A 103 -7.74 -1.85 -0.82
CA ILE A 103 -8.69 -2.52 -1.71
C ILE A 103 -8.34 -3.99 -1.72
N VAL A 104 -9.27 -4.84 -1.27
CA VAL A 104 -9.02 -6.26 -1.02
C VAL A 104 -10.00 -7.10 -1.81
N THR A 105 -9.50 -7.94 -2.71
CA THR A 105 -10.32 -8.99 -3.33
C THR A 105 -10.74 -9.99 -2.27
N THR A 106 -12.04 -10.20 -2.10
CA THR A 106 -12.58 -11.03 -1.02
C THR A 106 -13.15 -12.35 -1.57
N PRO A 107 -13.01 -13.49 -0.86
CA PRO A 107 -12.41 -13.60 0.47
C PRO A 107 -10.88 -13.56 0.46
N ASN A 108 -10.31 -12.75 1.34
CA ASN A 108 -8.88 -12.75 1.64
C ASN A 108 -8.70 -12.56 3.17
N PRO A 109 -8.97 -13.61 3.98
CA PRO A 109 -9.07 -13.47 5.43
C PRO A 109 -7.80 -12.94 6.09
N ARG A 110 -6.61 -13.19 5.52
CA ARG A 110 -5.34 -12.66 6.05
C ARG A 110 -5.23 -11.16 5.87
N SER A 111 -5.53 -10.66 4.67
CA SER A 111 -5.49 -9.22 4.37
C SER A 111 -6.60 -8.48 5.14
N GLU A 112 -7.80 -9.04 5.16
CA GLU A 112 -8.94 -8.48 5.89
C GLU A 112 -8.62 -8.35 7.39
N ALA A 113 -8.11 -9.42 8.01
CA ALA A 113 -7.71 -9.41 9.43
C ALA A 113 -6.59 -8.39 9.71
N MET A 114 -5.61 -8.27 8.82
CA MET A 114 -4.53 -7.30 8.96
C MET A 114 -5.07 -5.86 8.93
N HIS A 115 -5.94 -5.53 7.97
CA HIS A 115 -6.54 -4.20 7.88
C HIS A 115 -7.34 -3.86 9.15
N LEU A 116 -8.19 -4.78 9.62
CA LEU A 116 -8.95 -4.57 10.86
C LEU A 116 -8.04 -4.40 12.09
N ALA A 117 -6.99 -5.22 12.21
CA ALA A 117 -6.02 -5.13 13.31
C ALA A 117 -5.19 -3.84 13.27
N LEU A 118 -5.03 -3.21 12.10
CA LEU A 118 -4.40 -1.89 11.92
C LEU A 118 -5.37 -0.72 12.12
N GLY A 119 -6.63 -1.00 12.49
CA GLY A 119 -7.63 0.02 12.75
C GLY A 119 -8.32 0.58 11.51
N PHE A 120 -8.27 -0.14 10.38
CA PHE A 120 -9.15 0.18 9.26
C PHE A 120 -10.59 -0.26 9.56
N SER A 121 -11.53 0.46 9.00
CA SER A 121 -12.93 0.06 8.93
C SER A 121 -13.27 -0.37 7.51
N ARG A 122 -14.00 -1.47 7.35
CA ARG A 122 -14.56 -1.85 6.05
C ARG A 122 -15.70 -0.91 5.71
N VAL A 123 -15.55 -0.13 4.64
CA VAL A 123 -16.53 0.91 4.25
C VAL A 123 -17.51 0.45 3.18
N SER A 124 -17.11 -0.52 2.36
CA SER A 124 -17.99 -1.09 1.33
C SER A 124 -17.49 -2.45 0.87
N THR A 125 -18.39 -3.24 0.27
CA THR A 125 -18.08 -4.40 -0.55
C THR A 125 -18.83 -4.27 -1.87
N LEU A 126 -18.07 -4.28 -2.96
CA LEU A 126 -18.60 -4.27 -4.32
C LEU A 126 -18.69 -5.72 -4.80
N HIS A 127 -19.93 -6.16 -5.07
CA HIS A 127 -20.14 -7.54 -5.50
C HIS A 127 -19.92 -7.72 -7.00
N ASN A 128 -19.26 -8.81 -7.39
CA ASN A 128 -19.01 -9.18 -8.78
C ASN A 128 -18.37 -8.05 -9.61
N VAL A 129 -17.47 -7.26 -9.01
CA VAL A 129 -16.88 -6.08 -9.65
C VAL A 129 -15.68 -6.42 -10.55
N GLY A 130 -15.06 -7.57 -10.36
CA GLY A 130 -13.94 -8.02 -11.17
C GLY A 130 -14.06 -9.49 -11.57
N TYR A 131 -13.34 -9.87 -12.63
CA TYR A 131 -13.32 -11.24 -13.13
C TYR A 131 -11.89 -11.78 -13.20
N LYS A 132 -11.59 -12.76 -12.35
CA LYS A 132 -10.37 -13.57 -12.39
C LYS A 132 -10.64 -14.94 -11.77
N GLN A 133 -10.53 -16.01 -12.56
CA GLN A 133 -10.93 -17.35 -12.13
C GLN A 133 -12.38 -17.39 -11.59
N GLY A 134 -13.28 -16.58 -12.19
CA GLY A 134 -14.66 -16.34 -11.77
C GLY A 134 -14.88 -14.90 -11.28
N TRP A 135 -16.14 -14.54 -11.09
CA TRP A 135 -16.52 -13.24 -10.52
C TRP A 135 -16.01 -13.08 -9.10
N ARG A 136 -15.51 -11.88 -8.78
CA ARG A 136 -14.90 -11.56 -7.47
C ARG A 136 -15.52 -10.31 -6.88
N ASP A 137 -15.71 -10.38 -5.58
CA ASP A 137 -16.07 -9.25 -4.76
C ASP A 137 -14.81 -8.49 -4.35
N VAL A 138 -14.93 -7.19 -4.13
CA VAL A 138 -13.85 -6.33 -3.63
C VAL A 138 -14.35 -5.54 -2.45
N SER A 139 -13.67 -5.67 -1.31
CA SER A 139 -13.94 -4.90 -0.10
C SER A 139 -13.00 -3.72 0.01
N TRP A 140 -13.55 -2.57 0.34
CA TRP A 140 -12.84 -1.32 0.57
C TRP A 140 -12.69 -1.09 2.08
N TYR A 141 -11.47 -0.86 2.49
CA TYR A 141 -11.09 -0.53 3.86
C TYR A 141 -10.55 0.88 3.91
N CYS A 142 -10.93 1.66 4.92
CA CYS A 142 -10.47 3.03 5.13
C CYS A 142 -9.94 3.21 6.55
N LYS A 143 -8.86 3.97 6.68
CA LYS A 143 -8.34 4.43 7.96
C LYS A 143 -7.97 5.90 7.87
N GLN A 144 -8.42 6.70 8.84
CA GLN A 144 -7.92 8.05 9.05
C GLN A 144 -6.54 7.98 9.72
N ILE A 145 -5.57 8.70 9.16
CA ILE A 145 -4.19 8.78 9.68
C ILE A 145 -3.78 10.21 10.05
N GLY A 146 -4.54 11.22 9.66
CA GLY A 146 -4.29 12.62 9.98
C GLY A 146 -5.58 13.36 10.31
N GLU A 147 -5.48 14.54 10.92
CA GLU A 147 -6.63 15.39 11.24
C GLU A 147 -7.14 16.11 9.98
N TYR A 148 -8.45 16.25 9.87
CA TYR A 148 -9.10 17.04 8.82
C TYR A 148 -9.11 18.51 9.24
N THR A 149 -8.06 19.24 8.88
CA THR A 149 -7.89 20.65 9.19
C THR A 149 -8.37 21.55 8.05
N GLU A 150 -8.83 22.75 8.37
CA GLU A 150 -9.14 23.80 7.39
C GLU A 150 -8.36 25.08 7.73
N PRO A 151 -7.61 25.67 6.78
CA PRO A 151 -7.39 25.17 5.42
C PRO A 151 -6.58 23.87 5.38
N LEU A 152 -6.77 23.09 4.31
CA LEU A 152 -6.01 21.85 4.08
C LEU A 152 -4.54 22.20 3.74
N ASP A 153 -3.60 21.56 4.44
CA ASP A 153 -2.19 21.63 4.08
C ASP A 153 -1.92 21.00 2.71
N PRO A 154 -1.04 21.59 1.88
CA PRO A 154 -0.74 21.06 0.56
C PRO A 154 -0.09 19.68 0.65
N PHE A 155 -0.42 18.79 -0.30
CA PHE A 155 0.27 17.52 -0.46
C PHE A 155 1.75 17.74 -0.80
N LEU A 156 2.63 17.04 -0.10
CA LEU A 156 4.08 17.08 -0.30
C LEU A 156 4.54 15.78 -0.98
N PRO A 157 5.12 15.82 -2.20
CA PRO A 157 5.74 14.64 -2.81
C PRO A 157 6.84 14.06 -1.92
N ILE A 158 7.02 12.71 -1.94
CA ILE A 158 7.99 12.05 -1.07
C ILE A 158 9.43 12.60 -1.23
N GLY A 159 9.81 12.98 -2.45
CA GLY A 159 11.11 13.57 -2.75
C GLY A 159 11.33 14.97 -2.17
N SER A 160 10.29 15.66 -1.69
CA SER A 160 10.39 16.97 -1.01
C SER A 160 10.53 16.84 0.50
N ILE A 161 10.37 15.64 1.07
CA ILE A 161 10.51 15.40 2.50
C ILE A 161 11.99 15.29 2.88
N ASP A 162 12.36 15.88 4.01
CA ASP A 162 13.74 15.82 4.51
C ASP A 162 14.19 14.36 4.71
N SER A 163 15.36 14.04 4.16
CA SER A 163 15.96 12.71 4.23
C SER A 163 16.25 12.20 5.64
N ALA A 164 16.50 13.11 6.60
CA ALA A 164 16.69 12.74 8.00
C ALA A 164 15.36 12.29 8.64
N GLN A 165 14.25 12.97 8.33
CA GLN A 165 12.93 12.57 8.77
C GLN A 165 12.52 11.20 8.18
N LEU A 166 12.79 10.98 6.89
CA LEU A 166 12.52 9.67 6.24
C LEU A 166 13.30 8.54 6.94
N ARG A 167 14.62 8.75 7.17
CA ARG A 167 15.45 7.76 7.86
C ARG A 167 14.99 7.50 9.29
N ALA A 168 14.62 8.52 10.03
CA ALA A 168 14.14 8.37 11.40
C ALA A 168 12.86 7.52 11.49
N ILE A 169 11.94 7.69 10.53
CA ILE A 169 10.74 6.85 10.42
C ILE A 169 11.13 5.41 10.07
N LEU A 170 11.92 5.20 9.04
CA LEU A 170 12.27 3.83 8.60
C LEU A 170 13.00 3.05 9.71
N ASN A 171 13.94 3.68 10.42
CA ASN A 171 14.65 3.06 11.53
C ASN A 171 13.75 2.70 12.72
N ARG A 172 12.62 3.38 12.89
CA ARG A 172 11.65 3.07 13.96
C ARG A 172 10.91 1.76 13.72
N PHE A 173 10.75 1.36 12.47
CA PHE A 173 9.96 0.19 12.08
C PHE A 173 10.81 -0.99 11.56
N SER A 174 12.12 -0.83 11.45
CA SER A 174 13.09 -1.89 11.08
C SER A 174 13.30 -2.93 12.18
#